data_8da8c702a2d6488d08f1278d6d6da5e6
#
_entry.id   8da8c702a2d6488d08f1278d6d6da5e6
#
_cell.length_a   1.000
_cell.length_b   1.000
_cell.length_c   1.000
_cell.angle_alpha   90.00
_cell.angle_beta   90.00
_cell.angle_gamma   90.00
#
_symmetry.space_group_name_H-M   'P 1'
#
loop_
_entity.id
_entity.type
_entity.pdbx_description
1 polymer ?
#
loop_
_entity_poly.entity_id
_entity_poly.type
_entity_poly.pdbx_seq_one_letter_code
_entity_poly.pdbx_strand_id
1 'polypeptide(L)'
;MQFAKHTKGIIPILFFTCCLVILPLHSADSQVARPLDVVQITPVLSKTGFIPGETFQAALILDIMDEYHLNAHTLTDPDLIPTTVRTPDDSPVAWPFIRYPEDLEKAGYHVSGLMDEQYHERVVVIMVGRIPEDAQVGELQTQLGVEYQTCTDTFCLFPVTKTADVIVPVVAPGTEVKDIHPEIFSKPGTGGAPPPLLP
;
A
#
# COMPACT_ATOMS: atom_id res chain seq x y z
N MET A 1 -30.70 -100.88 8.23
CA MET A 1 -29.34 -100.38 8.56
C MET A 1 -28.92 -99.38 7.51
N GLN A 2 -29.20 -98.08 7.79
CA GLN A 2 -28.72 -97.03 6.89
C GLN A 2 -28.57 -95.73 7.68
N PHE A 3 -27.33 -95.24 7.73
CA PHE A 3 -26.92 -94.07 8.52
C PHE A 3 -27.28 -92.79 7.72
N ALA A 4 -28.06 -91.88 8.36
CA ALA A 4 -28.29 -90.54 7.83
C ALA A 4 -27.10 -89.65 8.14
N LYS A 5 -26.49 -89.04 7.08
CA LYS A 5 -25.48 -88.02 7.21
C LYS A 5 -26.12 -86.64 7.39
N HIS A 6 -25.86 -86.00 8.53
CA HIS A 6 -26.15 -84.61 8.74
C HIS A 6 -25.10 -83.70 8.05
N THR A 7 -25.53 -82.97 7.09
CA THR A 7 -24.77 -81.89 6.48
C THR A 7 -25.04 -80.60 7.26
N LYS A 8 -24.03 -80.05 7.96
CA LYS A 8 -24.03 -78.76 8.59
C LYS A 8 -23.89 -77.67 7.53
N GLY A 9 -24.90 -76.86 7.32
CA GLY A 9 -24.84 -75.68 6.46
C GLY A 9 -24.03 -74.57 7.12
N ILE A 10 -22.98 -74.11 6.41
CA ILE A 10 -22.18 -72.95 6.76
C ILE A 10 -22.86 -71.70 6.23
N ILE A 11 -23.35 -70.83 7.10
CA ILE A 11 -23.87 -69.52 6.75
C ILE A 11 -22.71 -68.56 6.55
N PRO A 12 -22.52 -67.95 5.36
CA PRO A 12 -21.47 -66.93 5.22
C PRO A 12 -21.92 -65.64 5.89
N ILE A 13 -21.16 -65.21 6.88
CA ILE A 13 -21.27 -63.89 7.50
C ILE A 13 -20.70 -62.86 6.54
N LEU A 14 -21.58 -62.08 5.88
CA LEU A 14 -21.18 -60.93 5.08
C LEU A 14 -20.74 -59.82 6.03
N PHE A 15 -19.43 -59.58 6.11
CA PHE A 15 -18.86 -58.40 6.73
C PHE A 15 -19.11 -57.18 5.82
N PHE A 16 -20.10 -56.36 6.23
CA PHE A 16 -20.33 -55.06 5.62
C PHE A 16 -19.30 -54.08 6.16
N THR A 17 -18.21 -53.92 5.42
CA THR A 17 -17.16 -52.92 5.78
C THR A 17 -17.73 -51.54 5.48
N CYS A 18 -18.24 -50.87 6.51
CA CYS A 18 -18.63 -49.45 6.42
C CYS A 18 -17.38 -48.60 6.27
N CYS A 19 -17.06 -48.20 5.06
CA CYS A 19 -15.97 -47.28 4.76
C CYS A 19 -16.39 -45.86 5.19
N LEU A 20 -16.01 -45.47 6.40
CA LEU A 20 -16.24 -44.12 6.93
C LEU A 20 -15.32 -43.16 6.18
N VAL A 21 -15.83 -42.48 5.15
CA VAL A 21 -15.11 -41.43 4.44
C VAL A 21 -15.05 -40.22 5.40
N ILE A 22 -13.90 -40.06 6.06
CA ILE A 22 -13.61 -38.84 6.84
C ILE A 22 -13.25 -37.76 5.81
N LEU A 23 -14.20 -36.91 5.47
CA LEU A 23 -13.94 -35.69 4.72
C LEU A 23 -13.18 -34.72 5.64
N PRO A 24 -12.02 -34.20 5.23
CA PRO A 24 -11.35 -33.17 6.03
C PRO A 24 -12.25 -31.91 6.04
N LEU A 25 -12.75 -31.53 7.19
CA LEU A 25 -13.30 -30.19 7.39
C LEU A 25 -12.14 -29.20 7.21
N HIS A 26 -12.06 -28.57 6.06
CA HIS A 26 -11.25 -27.38 5.89
C HIS A 26 -11.96 -26.26 6.65
N SER A 27 -11.52 -25.99 7.87
CA SER A 27 -11.84 -24.75 8.55
C SER A 27 -11.20 -23.64 7.73
N ALA A 28 -12.01 -22.84 7.05
CA ALA A 28 -11.54 -21.56 6.52
C ALA A 28 -11.18 -20.71 7.74
N ASP A 29 -9.90 -20.67 8.04
CA ASP A 29 -9.35 -19.80 9.08
C ASP A 29 -9.44 -18.37 8.53
N SER A 30 -10.51 -17.67 8.89
CA SER A 30 -10.67 -16.24 8.58
C SER A 30 -9.71 -15.46 9.47
N GLN A 31 -8.42 -15.47 9.10
CA GLN A 31 -7.43 -14.65 9.78
C GLN A 31 -7.67 -13.19 9.39
N VAL A 32 -7.98 -12.37 10.37
CA VAL A 32 -8.00 -10.91 10.21
C VAL A 32 -6.59 -10.48 9.76
N ALA A 33 -6.51 -9.74 8.67
CA ALA A 33 -5.24 -9.25 8.15
C ALA A 33 -4.52 -8.39 9.20
N ARG A 34 -3.19 -8.48 9.23
CA ARG A 34 -2.40 -7.59 10.09
C ARG A 34 -2.39 -6.18 9.49
N PRO A 35 -2.45 -5.11 10.28
CA PRO A 35 -2.51 -3.74 9.76
C PRO A 35 -1.41 -3.40 8.74
N LEU A 36 -0.19 -3.90 8.96
CA LEU A 36 0.95 -3.66 8.06
C LEU A 36 0.86 -4.42 6.73
N ASP A 37 0.04 -5.46 6.64
CA ASP A 37 -0.09 -6.27 5.42
C ASP A 37 -1.20 -5.75 4.49
N VAL A 38 -2.10 -4.90 5.02
CA VAL A 38 -3.24 -4.38 4.27
C VAL A 38 -2.86 -3.29 3.27
N VAL A 39 -1.79 -2.55 3.53
CA VAL A 39 -1.36 -1.44 2.69
C VAL A 39 0.05 -1.69 2.17
N GLN A 40 0.23 -1.64 0.85
CA GLN A 40 1.56 -1.56 0.23
C GLN A 40 1.89 -0.10 -0.07
N ILE A 41 3.10 0.34 0.30
CA ILE A 41 3.58 1.70 0.05
C ILE A 41 4.75 1.62 -0.92
N THR A 42 4.60 2.29 -2.07
CA THR A 42 5.63 2.33 -3.11
C THR A 42 6.06 3.77 -3.36
N PRO A 43 7.29 4.15 -2.99
CA PRO A 43 7.81 5.47 -3.33
C PRO A 43 8.24 5.51 -4.80
N VAL A 44 7.97 6.63 -5.46
CA VAL A 44 8.40 6.91 -6.83
C VAL A 44 8.90 8.33 -6.96
N LEU A 45 9.82 8.57 -7.89
CA LEU A 45 10.41 9.87 -8.19
C LEU A 45 9.98 10.37 -9.56
N SER A 46 9.98 11.69 -9.77
CA SER A 46 9.60 12.29 -11.05
C SER A 46 10.66 12.18 -12.14
N LYS A 47 11.93 11.94 -11.76
CA LYS A 47 13.07 11.84 -12.70
C LYS A 47 14.04 10.75 -12.27
N THR A 48 14.89 10.36 -13.21
CA THR A 48 15.95 9.36 -12.98
C THR A 48 17.15 9.89 -12.20
N GLY A 49 17.23 11.20 -11.93
CA GLY A 49 18.29 11.84 -11.15
C GLY A 49 18.03 13.32 -10.96
N PHE A 50 18.73 13.92 -10.01
CA PHE A 50 18.57 15.32 -9.61
C PHE A 50 19.94 15.94 -9.35
N ILE A 51 20.09 17.24 -9.57
CA ILE A 51 21.33 17.94 -9.25
C ILE A 51 21.28 18.53 -7.83
N PRO A 52 22.44 18.80 -7.19
CA PRO A 52 22.48 19.52 -5.91
C PRO A 52 21.70 20.84 -5.95
N GLY A 53 20.93 21.13 -4.90
CA GLY A 53 20.07 22.32 -4.78
C GLY A 53 18.72 22.22 -5.51
N GLU A 54 18.50 21.19 -6.32
CA GLU A 54 17.25 21.03 -7.09
C GLU A 54 16.05 20.71 -6.17
N THR A 55 14.92 21.32 -6.52
CA THR A 55 13.61 20.93 -5.97
C THR A 55 12.99 19.90 -6.92
N PHE A 56 12.46 18.81 -6.37
CA PHE A 56 11.93 17.70 -7.14
C PHE A 56 10.60 17.20 -6.59
N GLN A 57 9.92 16.40 -7.39
CA GLN A 57 8.71 15.71 -6.97
C GLN A 57 8.98 14.22 -6.71
N ALA A 58 8.37 13.74 -5.65
CA ALA A 58 8.25 12.33 -5.31
C ALA A 58 6.78 12.02 -5.02
N ALA A 59 6.42 10.76 -5.03
CA ALA A 59 5.11 10.32 -4.59
C ALA A 59 5.21 9.03 -3.77
N LEU A 60 4.28 8.87 -2.84
CA LEU A 60 3.99 7.61 -2.19
C LEU A 60 2.69 7.08 -2.77
N ILE A 61 2.77 5.93 -3.44
CA ILE A 61 1.61 5.18 -3.90
C ILE A 61 1.20 4.25 -2.77
N LEU A 62 -0.02 4.38 -2.30
CA LEU A 62 -0.61 3.52 -1.29
C LEU A 62 -1.60 2.60 -2.00
N ASP A 63 -1.25 1.32 -2.11
CA ASP A 63 -2.14 0.26 -2.60
C ASP A 63 -2.80 -0.40 -1.39
N ILE A 64 -4.12 -0.28 -1.31
CA ILE A 64 -4.94 -0.73 -0.19
C ILE A 64 -5.64 -2.01 -0.62
N MET A 65 -5.59 -3.03 0.22
CA MET A 65 -6.25 -4.32 -0.03
C MET A 65 -7.77 -4.13 -0.12
N ASP A 66 -8.40 -4.87 -1.03
CA ASP A 66 -9.85 -4.90 -1.18
C ASP A 66 -10.56 -5.11 0.17
N GLU A 67 -11.76 -4.56 0.31
CA GLU A 67 -12.57 -4.57 1.54
C GLU A 67 -12.04 -3.68 2.68
N TYR A 68 -10.85 -3.07 2.53
CA TYR A 68 -10.29 -2.14 3.49
C TYR A 68 -10.24 -0.72 2.92
N HIS A 69 -10.26 0.23 3.82
CA HIS A 69 -10.01 1.64 3.53
C HIS A 69 -9.13 2.27 4.63
N LEU A 70 -8.52 3.40 4.31
CA LEU A 70 -7.83 4.24 5.28
C LEU A 70 -8.64 5.51 5.51
N ASN A 71 -8.56 6.07 6.69
CA ASN A 71 -9.04 7.42 6.90
C ASN A 71 -8.20 8.41 6.08
N ALA A 72 -8.81 9.40 5.44
CA ALA A 72 -8.09 10.46 4.72
C ALA A 72 -7.20 11.28 5.67
N HIS A 73 -6.36 12.15 5.12
CA HIS A 73 -5.53 13.03 5.95
C HIS A 73 -6.35 14.13 6.63
N THR A 74 -7.33 14.69 5.92
CA THR A 74 -8.25 15.70 6.48
C THR A 74 -9.56 15.01 6.85
N LEU A 75 -9.93 15.11 8.12
CA LEU A 75 -11.11 14.48 8.69
C LEU A 75 -11.98 15.52 9.41
N THR A 76 -13.29 15.31 9.35
CA THR A 76 -14.25 16.08 10.16
C THR A 76 -14.42 15.49 11.56
N ASP A 77 -14.26 14.18 11.71
CA ASP A 77 -14.32 13.46 12.98
C ASP A 77 -12.94 13.43 13.66
N PRO A 78 -12.76 14.12 14.82
CA PRO A 78 -11.49 14.19 15.52
C PRO A 78 -11.09 12.89 16.24
N ASP A 79 -12.01 11.93 16.37
CA ASP A 79 -11.76 10.64 17.04
C ASP A 79 -11.12 9.62 16.11
N LEU A 80 -11.12 9.90 14.79
CA LEU A 80 -10.48 9.04 13.79
C LEU A 80 -8.98 9.37 13.66
N ILE A 81 -8.19 8.37 13.33
CA ILE A 81 -6.74 8.52 13.09
C ILE A 81 -6.52 8.80 11.60
N PRO A 82 -6.03 10.00 11.22
CA PRO A 82 -5.79 10.35 9.83
C PRO A 82 -4.57 9.64 9.26
N THR A 83 -4.57 9.42 7.93
CA THR A 83 -3.37 9.01 7.22
C THR A 83 -2.38 10.17 7.17
N THR A 84 -1.17 9.99 7.73
CA THR A 84 -0.17 11.05 7.84
C THR A 84 1.21 10.56 7.42
N VAL A 85 1.85 11.28 6.50
CA VAL A 85 3.25 11.05 6.14
C VAL A 85 4.16 11.73 7.15
N ARG A 86 5.10 10.98 7.71
CA ARG A 86 6.11 11.42 8.67
C ARG A 86 7.47 11.45 7.99
N THR A 87 8.14 12.57 8.06
CA THR A 87 9.52 12.74 7.56
C THR A 87 10.46 12.75 8.76
N PRO A 88 11.60 12.03 8.74
CA PRO A 88 12.55 12.06 9.84
C PRO A 88 13.25 13.43 9.91
N ASP A 89 13.56 13.88 11.13
CA ASP A 89 14.22 15.16 11.37
C ASP A 89 15.66 15.18 10.81
N ASP A 90 16.31 14.03 10.72
CA ASP A 90 17.65 13.82 10.19
C ASP A 90 17.67 13.43 8.71
N SER A 91 16.56 13.59 8.00
CA SER A 91 16.49 13.30 6.57
C SER A 91 17.51 14.14 5.78
N PRO A 92 18.33 13.52 4.92
CA PRO A 92 19.26 14.25 4.04
C PRO A 92 18.53 15.06 2.95
N VAL A 93 17.23 14.87 2.80
CA VAL A 93 16.36 15.59 1.88
C VAL A 93 15.34 16.38 2.68
N ALA A 94 15.20 17.67 2.42
CA ALA A 94 14.11 18.44 3.00
C ALA A 94 12.80 18.16 2.24
N TRP A 95 11.70 18.07 2.98
CA TRP A 95 10.37 17.79 2.45
C TRP A 95 9.40 18.95 2.78
N PRO A 96 9.53 20.10 2.11
CA PRO A 96 8.78 21.31 2.48
C PRO A 96 7.28 21.19 2.25
N PHE A 97 6.83 20.31 1.35
CA PHE A 97 5.41 20.16 1.04
C PHE A 97 5.03 18.71 0.85
N ILE A 98 3.88 18.34 1.45
CA ILE A 98 3.19 17.08 1.26
C ILE A 98 1.76 17.43 0.86
N ARG A 99 1.27 16.85 -0.24
CA ARG A 99 -0.08 17.05 -0.76
C ARG A 99 -0.81 15.74 -0.78
N TYR A 100 -1.89 15.71 -0.05
CA TYR A 100 -2.76 14.55 0.03
C TYR A 100 -3.81 14.58 -1.09
N PRO A 101 -4.51 13.46 -1.35
CA PRO A 101 -5.55 13.36 -2.36
C PRO A 101 -6.57 14.49 -2.32
N GLU A 102 -7.08 14.87 -1.16
CA GLU A 102 -8.05 15.94 -0.97
C GLU A 102 -7.52 17.34 -1.32
N ASP A 103 -6.21 17.57 -1.16
CA ASP A 103 -5.57 18.83 -1.57
C ASP A 103 -5.46 18.90 -3.09
N LEU A 104 -5.18 17.76 -3.73
CA LEU A 104 -5.13 17.64 -5.19
C LEU A 104 -6.54 17.84 -5.79
N GLU A 105 -7.57 17.25 -5.18
CA GLU A 105 -8.95 17.42 -5.59
C GLU A 105 -9.39 18.88 -5.50
N LYS A 106 -9.13 19.56 -4.37
CA LYS A 106 -9.39 21.01 -4.19
C LYS A 106 -8.66 21.86 -5.22
N ALA A 107 -7.48 21.42 -5.68
CA ALA A 107 -6.72 22.07 -6.74
C ALA A 107 -7.25 21.75 -8.16
N GLY A 108 -8.33 20.98 -8.29
CA GLY A 108 -8.98 20.64 -9.55
C GLY A 108 -8.35 19.46 -10.30
N TYR A 109 -7.57 18.63 -9.62
CA TYR A 109 -7.10 17.36 -10.17
C TYR A 109 -8.16 16.28 -9.98
N HIS A 110 -8.24 15.37 -10.94
CA HIS A 110 -9.02 14.15 -10.73
C HIS A 110 -8.21 13.21 -9.85
N VAL A 111 -8.79 12.84 -8.72
CA VAL A 111 -8.19 11.91 -7.75
C VAL A 111 -9.02 10.65 -7.69
N SER A 112 -8.42 9.51 -7.97
CA SER A 112 -9.05 8.21 -7.74
C SER A 112 -8.78 7.74 -6.31
N GLY A 113 -9.69 6.92 -5.79
CA GLY A 113 -9.53 6.31 -4.46
C GLY A 113 -9.91 7.21 -3.27
N LEU A 114 -10.26 8.48 -3.47
CA LEU A 114 -10.78 9.35 -2.42
C LEU A 114 -12.32 9.34 -2.47
N MET A 115 -12.96 8.97 -1.36
CA MET A 115 -14.41 8.96 -1.20
C MET A 115 -14.79 9.16 0.27
N ASP A 116 -15.63 10.17 0.56
CA ASP A 116 -16.17 10.43 1.91
C ASP A 116 -15.11 10.46 3.03
N GLU A 117 -14.00 11.18 2.82
CA GLU A 117 -12.86 11.25 3.76
C GLU A 117 -12.17 9.91 3.99
N GLN A 118 -12.24 8.99 3.02
CA GLN A 118 -11.59 7.68 3.04
C GLN A 118 -10.75 7.46 1.78
N TYR A 119 -9.65 6.72 1.93
CA TYR A 119 -8.82 6.25 0.82
C TYR A 119 -9.11 4.79 0.54
N HIS A 120 -9.44 4.49 -0.70
CA HIS A 120 -9.76 3.16 -1.20
C HIS A 120 -8.83 2.74 -2.34
N GLU A 121 -8.66 1.45 -2.53
CA GLU A 121 -7.90 0.84 -3.63
C GLU A 121 -6.48 1.38 -3.77
N ARG A 122 -6.33 2.49 -4.48
CA ARG A 122 -5.04 3.13 -4.71
C ARG A 122 -5.16 4.64 -4.60
N VAL A 123 -4.34 5.23 -3.74
CA VAL A 123 -4.19 6.69 -3.65
C VAL A 123 -2.72 7.09 -3.78
N VAL A 124 -2.51 8.33 -4.14
CA VAL A 124 -1.19 8.90 -4.36
C VAL A 124 -1.01 10.16 -3.52
N VAL A 125 -0.01 10.16 -2.65
CA VAL A 125 0.41 11.35 -1.89
C VAL A 125 1.60 11.95 -2.62
N ILE A 126 1.47 13.19 -3.10
CA ILE A 126 2.56 13.91 -3.80
C ILE A 126 3.40 14.66 -2.78
N MET A 127 4.70 14.55 -2.93
CA MET A 127 5.68 15.21 -2.08
C MET A 127 6.61 16.09 -2.91
N VAL A 128 7.03 17.20 -2.33
CA VAL A 128 8.09 18.04 -2.88
C VAL A 128 9.31 17.90 -2.00
N GLY A 129 10.40 17.43 -2.60
CA GLY A 129 11.70 17.32 -1.95
C GLY A 129 12.66 18.40 -2.42
N ARG A 130 13.65 18.74 -1.61
CA ARG A 130 14.77 19.61 -1.96
C ARG A 130 16.09 18.93 -1.63
N ILE A 131 16.94 18.83 -2.63
CA ILE A 131 18.32 18.33 -2.49
C ILE A 131 19.17 19.44 -1.82
N PRO A 132 20.02 19.13 -0.82
CA PRO A 132 20.99 20.09 -0.30
C PRO A 132 21.92 20.63 -1.39
N GLU A 133 22.32 21.89 -1.29
CA GLU A 133 23.21 22.52 -2.29
C GLU A 133 24.62 21.90 -2.29
N ASP A 134 25.04 21.36 -1.16
CA ASP A 134 26.34 20.70 -0.95
C ASP A 134 26.25 19.16 -1.09
N ALA A 135 25.13 18.63 -1.56
CA ALA A 135 24.95 17.19 -1.76
C ALA A 135 26.00 16.65 -2.75
N GLN A 136 26.61 15.54 -2.39
CA GLN A 136 27.57 14.86 -3.25
C GLN A 136 26.84 13.98 -4.27
N VAL A 137 27.45 13.82 -5.45
CA VAL A 137 26.98 12.86 -6.45
C VAL A 137 26.94 11.45 -5.84
N GLY A 138 25.82 10.76 -6.01
CA GLY A 138 25.58 9.45 -5.41
C GLY A 138 24.11 9.25 -5.10
N GLU A 139 23.81 8.67 -3.96
CA GLU A 139 22.43 8.41 -3.52
C GLU A 139 22.18 9.00 -2.13
N LEU A 140 21.13 9.78 -2.00
CA LEU A 140 20.59 10.17 -0.69
C LEU A 140 19.52 9.17 -0.32
N GLN A 141 19.65 8.57 0.85
CA GLN A 141 18.68 7.61 1.36
C GLN A 141 17.95 8.20 2.55
N THR A 142 16.62 8.10 2.54
CA THR A 142 15.75 8.49 3.64
C THR A 142 14.63 7.49 3.79
N GLN A 143 14.09 7.39 5.00
CA GLN A 143 12.97 6.53 5.29
C GLN A 143 11.77 7.37 5.72
N LEU A 144 10.69 7.32 4.94
CA LEU A 144 9.45 8.00 5.27
C LEU A 144 8.54 7.07 6.07
N GLY A 145 7.89 7.58 7.10
CA GLY A 145 6.83 6.88 7.82
C GLY A 145 5.47 7.25 7.25
N VAL A 146 4.57 6.29 7.11
CA VAL A 146 3.15 6.55 6.85
C VAL A 146 2.38 5.98 8.02
N GLU A 147 1.83 6.87 8.83
CA GLU A 147 0.92 6.51 9.92
C GLU A 147 -0.50 6.45 9.37
N TYR A 148 -1.22 5.38 9.67
CA TYR A 148 -2.59 5.20 9.23
C TYR A 148 -3.36 4.22 10.14
N GLN A 149 -4.68 4.31 10.06
CA GLN A 149 -5.59 3.32 10.60
C GLN A 149 -6.39 2.71 9.45
N THR A 150 -6.43 1.40 9.41
CA THR A 150 -7.16 0.64 8.39
C THR A 150 -8.49 0.17 8.95
N CYS A 151 -9.57 0.40 8.23
CA CYS A 151 -10.92 0.00 8.61
C CYS A 151 -11.58 -0.84 7.51
N THR A 152 -12.58 -1.61 7.91
CA THR A 152 -13.63 -2.18 7.05
C THR A 152 -14.96 -1.48 7.39
N ASP A 153 -16.05 -1.84 6.73
CA ASP A 153 -17.38 -1.30 7.06
C ASP A 153 -17.86 -1.61 8.50
N THR A 154 -17.19 -2.52 9.19
CA THR A 154 -17.65 -3.03 10.49
C THR A 154 -16.65 -2.85 11.65
N PHE A 155 -15.38 -2.73 11.37
CA PHE A 155 -14.34 -2.56 12.41
C PHE A 155 -13.09 -1.89 11.87
N CYS A 156 -12.30 -1.30 12.77
CA CYS A 156 -10.98 -0.79 12.47
C CYS A 156 -9.89 -1.62 13.14
N LEU A 157 -8.76 -1.77 12.45
CA LEU A 157 -7.53 -2.33 13.00
C LEU A 157 -6.81 -1.29 13.87
N PHE A 158 -5.82 -1.72 14.64
CA PHE A 158 -4.99 -0.77 15.39
C PHE A 158 -4.19 0.13 14.43
N PRO A 159 -4.03 1.42 14.77
CA PRO A 159 -3.17 2.33 14.01
C PRO A 159 -1.74 1.80 13.97
N VAL A 160 -1.07 1.99 12.82
CA VAL A 160 0.33 1.60 12.62
C VAL A 160 1.07 2.66 11.83
N THR A 161 2.40 2.64 11.95
CA THR A 161 3.30 3.37 11.05
C THR A 161 4.05 2.36 10.21
N LYS A 162 3.89 2.44 8.88
CA LYS A 162 4.66 1.66 7.91
C LYS A 162 5.71 2.55 7.26
N THR A 163 6.93 2.07 7.15
CA THR A 163 8.03 2.82 6.56
C THR A 163 8.23 2.49 5.09
N ALA A 164 8.69 3.48 4.32
CA ALA A 164 9.06 3.34 2.93
C ALA A 164 10.45 3.98 2.71
N ASP A 165 11.38 3.21 2.16
CA ASP A 165 12.72 3.69 1.83
C ASP A 165 12.68 4.48 0.52
N VAL A 166 13.16 5.71 0.54
CA VAL A 166 13.28 6.59 -0.62
C VAL A 166 14.74 6.78 -0.94
N ILE A 167 15.14 6.36 -2.12
CA ILE A 167 16.49 6.53 -2.65
C ILE A 167 16.46 7.61 -3.73
N VAL A 168 17.15 8.74 -3.49
CA VAL A 168 17.16 9.89 -4.37
C VAL A 168 18.53 9.97 -5.06
N PRO A 169 18.62 9.66 -6.37
CA PRO A 169 19.89 9.74 -7.11
C PRO A 169 20.31 11.18 -7.31
N VAL A 170 21.51 11.53 -6.85
CA VAL A 170 22.14 12.83 -7.08
C VAL A 170 23.17 12.70 -8.20
N VAL A 171 23.03 13.51 -9.25
CA VAL A 171 23.88 13.46 -10.43
C VAL A 171 24.63 14.78 -10.63
N ALA A 172 25.74 14.74 -11.39
CA ALA A 172 26.49 15.94 -11.72
C ALA A 172 25.65 16.88 -12.62
N PRO A 173 25.81 18.21 -12.51
CA PRO A 173 25.24 19.15 -13.46
C PRO A 173 25.61 18.80 -14.91
N GLY A 174 24.60 18.79 -15.81
CA GLY A 174 24.79 18.43 -17.22
C GLY A 174 24.64 16.93 -17.51
N THR A 175 24.39 16.09 -16.50
CA THR A 175 24.03 14.69 -16.71
C THR A 175 22.65 14.60 -17.37
N GLU A 176 22.50 13.74 -18.38
CA GLU A 176 21.19 13.47 -18.97
C GLU A 176 20.29 12.77 -17.96
N VAL A 177 19.17 13.39 -17.64
CA VAL A 177 18.11 12.83 -16.79
C VAL A 177 16.82 12.73 -17.59
N LYS A 178 15.95 11.77 -17.21
CA LYS A 178 14.68 11.52 -17.89
C LYS A 178 13.55 11.72 -16.90
N ASP A 179 12.46 12.33 -17.37
CA ASP A 179 11.20 12.32 -16.66
C ASP A 179 10.62 10.90 -16.68
N ILE A 180 10.18 10.45 -15.52
CA ILE A 180 9.55 9.13 -15.32
C ILE A 180 8.21 9.32 -14.60
N HIS A 181 7.33 8.34 -14.70
CA HIS A 181 5.99 8.37 -14.10
C HIS A 181 5.15 9.60 -14.50
N PRO A 182 5.05 9.93 -15.82
CA PRO A 182 4.26 11.08 -16.28
C PRO A 182 2.78 10.95 -15.89
N GLU A 183 2.26 9.75 -15.72
CA GLU A 183 0.89 9.47 -15.25
C GLU A 183 0.63 9.98 -13.83
N ILE A 184 1.68 10.14 -13.01
CA ILE A 184 1.59 10.63 -11.63
C ILE A 184 1.92 12.12 -11.54
N PHE A 185 2.99 12.56 -12.24
CA PHE A 185 3.57 13.89 -12.05
C PHE A 185 3.12 14.92 -13.11
N SER A 186 2.45 14.49 -14.19
CA SER A 186 1.95 15.38 -15.23
C SER A 186 0.45 15.62 -15.08
N LYS A 187 0.02 16.88 -15.28
CA LYS A 187 -1.41 17.18 -15.29
C LYS A 187 -2.05 16.51 -16.52
N PRO A 188 -3.16 15.76 -16.39
CA PRO A 188 -3.88 15.20 -17.52
C PRO A 188 -4.27 16.31 -18.53
N GLY A 189 -3.78 16.18 -19.76
CA GLY A 189 -4.14 17.09 -20.88
C GLY A 189 -3.26 18.31 -21.10
N THR A 190 -2.18 18.52 -20.33
CA THR A 190 -1.30 19.70 -20.50
C THR A 190 0.15 19.38 -20.84
N GLY A 191 0.50 18.12 -21.17
CA GLY A 191 1.88 17.82 -21.61
C GLY A 191 2.94 18.34 -20.68
N GLY A 192 2.94 17.91 -19.43
CA GLY A 192 4.18 17.84 -18.66
C GLY A 192 4.60 19.01 -17.79
N ALA A 193 3.74 19.91 -17.34
CA ALA A 193 4.14 20.81 -16.26
C ALA A 193 3.73 20.22 -14.91
N PRO A 194 4.66 20.05 -13.92
CA PRO A 194 4.30 19.67 -12.56
C PRO A 194 3.30 20.69 -12.00
N PRO A 195 2.40 20.27 -11.08
CA PRO A 195 1.53 21.22 -10.41
C PRO A 195 2.36 22.35 -9.83
N PRO A 196 1.93 23.61 -10.01
CA PRO A 196 2.70 24.75 -9.50
C PRO A 196 2.92 24.55 -8.00
N LEU A 197 4.16 24.77 -7.57
CA LEU A 197 4.50 24.90 -6.16
C LEU A 197 3.71 26.13 -5.69
N LEU A 198 2.54 25.91 -5.06
CA LEU A 198 1.82 27.02 -4.43
C LEU A 198 2.67 27.59 -3.32
N PRO A 199 2.68 28.93 -3.17
CA PRO A 199 3.44 29.64 -2.15
C PRO A 199 3.02 29.25 -0.73
#